data_7a73d83d8ddd218010af4993a034507f
#
_entry.id   7a73d83d8ddd218010af4993a034507f
#
_cell.length_a   1.000
_cell.length_b   1.000
_cell.length_c   1.000
_cell.angle_alpha   90.00
_cell.angle_beta   90.00
_cell.angle_gamma   90.00
#
_symmetry.space_group_name_H-M   'P 1'
#
loop_
_entity.id
_entity.type
_entity.pdbx_description
1 polymer ?
#
loop_
_entity_poly.entity_id
_entity_poly.type
_entity_poly.pdbx_seq_one_letter_code
_entity_poly.pdbx_strand_id
1 'polypeptide(L)'
;MENAIILHGIGGSPMLNWYQYAASKAREKAYTPHVPQLPLSDKPNLDLTYQFLVKKYAFDKETVLIGHSSGASLALGILQKLPDDTVIKRTILVSGFIDPNLTPELHTYIARSDYDKLFPKAWDWEKIRRTSGDFIIFYSPSDPFVQMHHAKTMEEK
;
A
#
# COMPACT_ATOMS: atom_id res chain seq x y z
N MET A 1 -3.02 -19.17 8.43
CA MET A 1 -2.21 -18.56 9.52
C MET A 1 -2.26 -17.05 9.31
N GLU A 2 -2.73 -16.33 10.33
CA GLU A 2 -2.88 -14.87 10.22
C GLU A 2 -1.55 -14.18 9.93
N ASN A 3 -1.48 -13.43 8.84
CA ASN A 3 -0.29 -12.68 8.45
C ASN A 3 -0.59 -11.19 8.31
N ALA A 4 0.43 -10.35 8.50
CA ALA A 4 0.36 -8.91 8.27
C ALA A 4 1.51 -8.51 7.34
N ILE A 5 1.19 -8.00 6.16
CA ILE A 5 2.17 -7.56 5.17
C ILE A 5 2.19 -6.03 5.18
N ILE A 6 3.36 -5.44 5.49
CA ILE A 6 3.55 -4.00 5.63
C ILE A 6 4.43 -3.50 4.49
N LEU A 7 3.88 -2.62 3.65
CA LEU A 7 4.55 -2.06 2.47
C LEU A 7 5.04 -0.65 2.78
N HIS A 8 6.34 -0.44 2.68
CA HIS A 8 6.97 0.87 2.90
C HIS A 8 6.75 1.83 1.73
N GLY A 9 6.96 3.13 1.97
CA GLY A 9 6.92 4.18 0.95
C GLY A 9 8.15 4.21 0.05
N ILE A 10 8.11 5.10 -0.96
CA ILE A 10 9.22 5.33 -1.92
C ILE A 10 10.51 5.70 -1.17
N GLY A 11 11.65 5.22 -1.67
CA GLY A 11 12.95 5.39 -1.01
C GLY A 11 13.06 4.74 0.37
N GLY A 12 12.04 3.99 0.79
CA GLY A 12 11.95 3.41 2.13
C GLY A 12 12.67 2.08 2.27
N SER A 13 12.73 1.63 3.52
CA SER A 13 13.21 0.31 3.90
C SER A 13 12.39 -0.25 5.06
N PRO A 14 12.47 -1.55 5.34
CA PRO A 14 11.77 -2.16 6.46
C PRO A 14 12.09 -1.54 7.83
N MET A 15 13.24 -0.91 7.96
CA MET A 15 13.74 -0.37 9.24
C MET A 15 13.37 1.08 9.50
N LEU A 16 12.74 1.76 8.52
CA LEU A 16 12.35 3.17 8.65
C LEU A 16 10.95 3.33 9.25
N ASN A 17 10.66 4.55 9.70
CA ASN A 17 9.36 4.96 10.19
C ASN A 17 8.82 4.04 11.31
N TRP A 18 7.52 3.83 11.31
CA TRP A 18 6.78 3.06 12.32
C TRP A 18 6.61 1.57 11.98
N TYR A 19 7.22 1.08 10.88
CA TYR A 19 6.95 -0.28 10.38
C TYR A 19 7.32 -1.37 11.37
N GLN A 20 8.48 -1.28 12.03
CA GLN A 20 8.88 -2.26 13.03
C GLN A 20 8.01 -2.21 14.30
N TYR A 21 7.52 -1.02 14.66
CA TYR A 21 6.54 -0.87 15.73
C TYR A 21 5.23 -1.58 15.36
N ALA A 22 4.69 -1.32 14.16
CA ALA A 22 3.49 -2.00 13.68
C ALA A 22 3.66 -3.52 13.61
N ALA A 23 4.83 -4.00 13.15
CA ALA A 23 5.17 -5.41 13.14
C ALA A 23 5.18 -6.00 14.56
N SER A 24 5.74 -5.28 15.55
CA SER A 24 5.70 -5.70 16.95
C SER A 24 4.25 -5.82 17.46
N LYS A 25 3.43 -4.81 17.17
CA LYS A 25 2.01 -4.82 17.57
C LYS A 25 1.20 -5.93 16.88
N ALA A 26 1.52 -6.25 15.64
CA ALA A 26 0.92 -7.39 14.95
C ALA A 26 1.27 -8.72 15.64
N ARG A 27 2.54 -8.92 16.08
CA ARG A 27 2.94 -10.11 16.86
C ARG A 27 2.19 -10.24 18.18
N GLU A 28 1.99 -9.12 18.89
CA GLU A 28 1.19 -9.08 20.13
C GLU A 28 -0.26 -9.55 19.93
N LYS A 29 -0.75 -9.45 18.69
CA LYS A 29 -2.08 -9.90 18.25
C LYS A 29 -2.07 -11.25 17.54
N ALA A 30 -0.99 -12.02 17.68
CA ALA A 30 -0.79 -13.33 17.09
C ALA A 30 -0.70 -13.38 15.55
N TYR A 31 -0.46 -12.24 14.89
CA TYR A 31 -0.12 -12.21 13.46
C TYR A 31 1.35 -12.53 13.23
N THR A 32 1.67 -13.12 12.08
CA THR A 32 3.04 -13.21 11.55
C THR A 32 3.29 -11.98 10.67
N PRO A 33 4.02 -10.95 11.16
CA PRO A 33 4.26 -9.75 10.36
C PRO A 33 5.42 -9.93 9.39
N HIS A 34 5.25 -9.35 8.21
CA HIS A 34 6.24 -9.26 7.16
C HIS A 34 6.43 -7.80 6.76
N VAL A 35 7.66 -7.31 6.84
CA VAL A 35 8.04 -5.97 6.37
C VAL A 35 9.12 -6.17 5.30
N PRO A 36 8.74 -6.54 4.06
CA PRO A 36 9.72 -6.81 3.02
C PRO A 36 10.45 -5.55 2.56
N GLN A 37 11.72 -5.70 2.16
CA GLN A 37 12.35 -4.72 1.28
C GLN A 37 11.71 -4.86 -0.10
N LEU A 38 10.99 -3.82 -0.52
CA LEU A 38 10.32 -3.82 -1.82
C LEU A 38 11.32 -3.66 -2.97
N PRO A 39 11.09 -4.31 -4.11
CA PRO A 39 11.93 -4.14 -5.28
C PRO A 39 11.82 -2.70 -5.82
N LEU A 40 12.93 -2.13 -6.27
CA LEU A 40 12.99 -0.79 -6.85
C LEU A 40 12.34 0.29 -5.95
N SER A 41 12.73 0.33 -4.67
CA SER A 41 12.11 1.23 -3.69
C SER A 41 12.10 2.71 -4.12
N ASP A 42 13.11 3.16 -4.87
CA ASP A 42 13.20 4.53 -5.39
C ASP A 42 12.31 4.78 -6.63
N LYS A 43 11.93 3.71 -7.34
CA LYS A 43 11.08 3.74 -8.53
C LYS A 43 10.05 2.62 -8.45
N PRO A 44 9.06 2.74 -7.55
CA PRO A 44 8.14 1.65 -7.28
C PRO A 44 7.42 1.18 -8.55
N ASN A 45 7.36 -0.13 -8.70
CA ASN A 45 6.77 -0.78 -9.86
C ASN A 45 5.73 -1.80 -9.39
N LEU A 46 4.48 -1.57 -9.74
CA LEU A 46 3.35 -2.39 -9.32
C LEU A 46 3.50 -3.86 -9.76
N ASP A 47 3.88 -4.09 -11.02
CA ASP A 47 3.97 -5.46 -11.55
C ASP A 47 5.08 -6.26 -10.86
N LEU A 48 6.25 -5.65 -10.70
CA LEU A 48 7.37 -6.31 -10.02
C LEU A 48 7.08 -6.54 -8.54
N THR A 49 6.46 -5.56 -7.88
CA THR A 49 6.08 -5.70 -6.46
C THR A 49 5.02 -6.79 -6.27
N TYR A 50 4.00 -6.83 -7.14
CA TYR A 50 2.98 -7.87 -7.11
C TYR A 50 3.61 -9.27 -7.25
N GLN A 51 4.42 -9.47 -8.30
CA GLN A 51 5.10 -10.76 -8.54
C GLN A 51 6.01 -11.17 -7.36
N PHE A 52 6.71 -10.21 -6.77
CA PHE A 52 7.57 -10.46 -5.61
C PHE A 52 6.76 -10.90 -4.39
N LEU A 53 5.64 -10.23 -4.10
CA LEU A 53 4.84 -10.51 -2.92
C LEU A 53 4.08 -11.83 -3.03
N VAL A 54 3.42 -12.11 -4.16
CA VAL A 54 2.62 -13.35 -4.31
C VAL A 54 3.48 -14.62 -4.38
N LYS A 55 4.78 -14.49 -4.69
CA LYS A 55 5.73 -15.61 -4.57
C LYS A 55 6.13 -15.93 -3.14
N LYS A 56 6.03 -14.96 -2.23
CA LYS A 56 6.55 -15.07 -0.86
C LYS A 56 5.47 -15.18 0.20
N TYR A 57 4.31 -14.60 -0.04
CA TYR A 57 3.26 -14.45 0.98
C TYR A 57 1.92 -14.91 0.42
N ALA A 58 1.13 -15.54 1.28
CA ALA A 58 -0.26 -15.83 1.00
C ALA A 58 -1.10 -14.54 1.08
N PHE A 59 -2.10 -14.45 0.19
CA PHE A 59 -3.15 -13.44 0.24
C PHE A 59 -4.47 -14.17 0.34
N ASP A 60 -5.05 -14.17 1.52
CA ASP A 60 -6.27 -14.90 1.86
C ASP A 60 -7.04 -14.17 2.98
N LYS A 61 -8.15 -14.75 3.42
CA LYS A 61 -9.02 -14.22 4.49
C LYS A 61 -8.33 -14.02 5.85
N GLU A 62 -7.10 -14.46 6.01
CA GLU A 62 -6.29 -14.29 7.23
C GLU A 62 -5.25 -13.15 7.07
N THR A 63 -5.17 -12.53 5.87
CA THR A 63 -4.17 -11.53 5.53
C THR A 63 -4.61 -10.12 5.90
N VAL A 64 -3.76 -9.38 6.61
CA VAL A 64 -3.86 -7.92 6.77
C VAL A 64 -2.78 -7.26 5.90
N LEU A 65 -3.20 -6.39 4.98
CA LEU A 65 -2.32 -5.63 4.10
C LEU A 65 -2.24 -4.18 4.56
N ILE A 66 -1.05 -3.70 4.88
CA ILE A 66 -0.81 -2.34 5.37
C ILE A 66 0.10 -1.64 4.38
N GLY A 67 -0.28 -0.48 3.87
CA GLY A 67 0.53 0.32 2.97
C GLY A 67 0.74 1.75 3.48
N HIS A 68 1.95 2.27 3.32
CA HIS A 68 2.29 3.65 3.65
C HIS A 68 2.76 4.41 2.41
N SER A 69 2.21 5.60 2.17
CA SER A 69 2.60 6.45 1.04
C SER A 69 2.48 5.69 -0.29
N SER A 70 3.54 5.59 -1.11
CA SER A 70 3.54 4.75 -2.32
C SER A 70 3.27 3.27 -2.06
N GLY A 71 3.59 2.76 -0.86
CA GLY A 71 3.20 1.43 -0.42
C GLY A 71 1.68 1.26 -0.30
N ALA A 72 0.93 2.33 0.01
CA ALA A 72 -0.53 2.31 -0.01
C ALA A 72 -1.07 2.24 -1.44
N SER A 73 -0.46 2.99 -2.38
CA SER A 73 -0.78 2.88 -3.82
C SER A 73 -0.51 1.47 -4.36
N LEU A 74 0.63 0.88 -3.97
CA LEU A 74 0.96 -0.51 -4.30
C LEU A 74 -0.07 -1.48 -3.71
N ALA A 75 -0.50 -1.29 -2.46
CA ALA A 75 -1.51 -2.13 -1.83
C ALA A 75 -2.82 -2.14 -2.64
N LEU A 76 -3.32 -0.98 -3.06
CA LEU A 76 -4.50 -0.87 -3.94
C LEU A 76 -4.31 -1.62 -5.27
N GLY A 77 -3.16 -1.41 -5.91
CA GLY A 77 -2.84 -2.07 -7.18
C GLY A 77 -2.70 -3.60 -7.02
N ILE A 78 -2.18 -4.07 -5.90
CA ILE A 78 -2.09 -5.50 -5.57
C ILE A 78 -3.49 -6.09 -5.42
N LEU A 79 -4.37 -5.45 -4.65
CA LEU A 79 -5.76 -5.88 -4.50
C LEU A 79 -6.46 -6.04 -5.86
N GLN A 80 -6.26 -5.09 -6.77
CA GLN A 80 -6.81 -5.15 -8.12
C GLN A 80 -6.23 -6.31 -8.95
N LYS A 81 -4.99 -6.75 -8.68
CA LYS A 81 -4.30 -7.82 -9.42
C LYS A 81 -4.51 -9.22 -8.83
N LEU A 82 -4.95 -9.33 -7.60
CA LEU A 82 -5.24 -10.63 -6.98
C LEU A 82 -6.34 -11.37 -7.76
N PRO A 83 -6.38 -12.72 -7.71
CA PRO A 83 -7.46 -13.50 -8.30
C PRO A 83 -8.85 -13.02 -7.85
N ASP A 84 -9.87 -13.17 -8.71
CA ASP A 84 -11.21 -12.62 -8.47
C ASP A 84 -11.93 -13.22 -7.26
N ASP A 85 -11.57 -14.42 -6.86
CA ASP A 85 -12.08 -15.14 -5.71
C ASP A 85 -11.31 -14.86 -4.41
N THR A 86 -10.25 -14.04 -4.49
CA THR A 86 -9.45 -13.68 -3.32
C THR A 86 -10.10 -12.53 -2.55
N VAL A 87 -10.32 -12.75 -1.25
CA VAL A 87 -10.70 -11.70 -0.30
C VAL A 87 -9.74 -11.76 0.87
N ILE A 88 -9.07 -10.65 1.16
CA ILE A 88 -8.21 -10.55 2.34
C ILE A 88 -9.00 -10.09 3.57
N LYS A 89 -8.42 -10.22 4.76
CA LYS A 89 -9.09 -9.86 6.01
C LYS A 89 -9.29 -8.35 6.16
N ARG A 90 -8.24 -7.60 5.87
CA ARG A 90 -8.22 -6.14 6.08
C ARG A 90 -7.16 -5.43 5.27
N THR A 91 -7.50 -4.24 4.79
CA THR A 91 -6.57 -3.30 4.16
C THR A 91 -6.47 -2.03 4.99
N ILE A 92 -5.24 -1.61 5.30
CA ILE A 92 -4.95 -0.37 6.04
C ILE A 92 -4.04 0.51 5.20
N LEU A 93 -4.49 1.70 4.85
CA LEU A 93 -3.73 2.67 4.06
C LEU A 93 -3.38 3.89 4.90
N VAL A 94 -2.12 4.27 4.89
CA VAL A 94 -1.60 5.43 5.64
C VAL A 94 -0.99 6.42 4.65
N SER A 95 -1.52 7.63 4.58
CA SER A 95 -1.08 8.70 3.66
C SER A 95 -0.94 8.20 2.21
N GLY A 96 -1.94 7.42 1.75
CA GLY A 96 -1.96 6.85 0.41
C GLY A 96 -2.39 7.85 -0.65
N PHE A 97 -1.96 7.63 -1.89
CA PHE A 97 -2.34 8.42 -3.04
C PHE A 97 -2.64 7.54 -4.26
N ILE A 98 -3.46 8.03 -5.17
CA ILE A 98 -4.03 7.25 -6.27
C ILE A 98 -3.59 7.71 -7.66
N ASP A 99 -2.84 8.80 -7.73
CA ASP A 99 -2.28 9.37 -8.94
C ASP A 99 -1.05 10.25 -8.61
N PRO A 100 -0.25 10.70 -9.59
CA PRO A 100 0.96 11.47 -9.35
C PRO A 100 0.72 12.97 -9.05
N ASN A 101 -0.51 13.40 -8.77
CA ASN A 101 -0.81 14.79 -8.41
C ASN A 101 -0.54 15.02 -6.92
N LEU A 102 0.73 15.09 -6.58
CA LEU A 102 1.24 15.33 -5.24
C LEU A 102 1.68 16.77 -5.07
N THR A 103 2.01 17.18 -3.84
CA THR A 103 2.42 18.56 -3.61
C THR A 103 3.73 18.90 -4.33
N PRO A 104 3.95 20.17 -4.72
CA PRO A 104 5.21 20.60 -5.32
C PRO A 104 6.42 20.28 -4.44
N GLU A 105 6.24 20.35 -3.13
CA GLU A 105 7.30 20.06 -2.13
C GLU A 105 7.82 18.63 -2.30
N LEU A 106 6.95 17.65 -2.49
CA LEU A 106 7.38 16.27 -2.70
C LEU A 106 8.15 16.14 -4.03
N HIS A 107 7.73 16.84 -5.07
CA HIS A 107 8.41 16.82 -6.38
C HIS A 107 9.80 17.45 -6.37
N THR A 108 10.20 18.14 -5.30
CA THR A 108 11.60 18.57 -5.13
C THR A 108 12.53 17.41 -4.77
N TYR A 109 11.99 16.34 -4.23
CA TYR A 109 12.75 15.16 -3.79
C TYR A 109 12.60 13.96 -4.72
N ILE A 110 11.45 13.85 -5.41
CA ILE A 110 11.09 12.67 -6.21
C ILE A 110 10.56 13.14 -7.55
N ALA A 111 11.19 12.70 -8.64
CA ALA A 111 10.74 13.05 -9.99
C ALA A 111 9.40 12.37 -10.31
N ARG A 112 8.53 13.05 -11.07
CA ARG A 112 7.25 12.46 -11.50
C ARG A 112 7.42 11.14 -12.26
N SER A 113 8.46 11.01 -13.06
CA SER A 113 8.81 9.79 -13.78
C SER A 113 9.09 8.59 -12.87
N ASP A 114 9.40 8.80 -11.59
CA ASP A 114 9.62 7.73 -10.63
C ASP A 114 8.32 7.02 -10.22
N TYR A 115 7.17 7.60 -10.56
CA TYR A 115 5.83 7.03 -10.33
C TYR A 115 5.21 6.36 -11.56
N ASP A 116 5.86 6.38 -12.73
CA ASP A 116 5.27 5.93 -14.01
C ASP A 116 4.75 4.49 -13.98
N LYS A 117 5.33 3.64 -13.15
CA LYS A 117 4.97 2.22 -13.02
C LYS A 117 4.29 1.88 -11.69
N LEU A 118 3.99 2.88 -10.88
CA LEU A 118 3.34 2.69 -9.58
C LEU A 118 1.84 2.40 -9.73
N PHE A 119 1.19 3.04 -10.70
CA PHE A 119 -0.26 2.98 -10.87
C PHE A 119 -0.67 2.03 -11.99
N PRO A 120 -1.87 1.42 -11.89
CA PRO A 120 -2.49 0.76 -13.03
C PRO A 120 -2.94 1.83 -14.06
N LYS A 121 -3.25 1.39 -15.28
CA LYS A 121 -3.82 2.29 -16.33
C LYS A 121 -5.16 2.89 -15.90
N ALA A 122 -5.93 2.16 -15.14
CA ALA A 122 -7.19 2.59 -14.54
C ALA A 122 -7.43 1.80 -13.24
N TRP A 123 -8.03 2.44 -12.25
CA TRP A 123 -8.44 1.80 -11.01
C TRP A 123 -9.76 1.05 -11.20
N ASP A 124 -9.78 -0.23 -10.88
CA ASP A 124 -10.99 -1.05 -10.74
C ASP A 124 -11.43 -1.03 -9.28
N TRP A 125 -12.16 0.03 -8.90
CA TRP A 125 -12.60 0.24 -7.54
C TRP A 125 -13.56 -0.84 -7.05
N GLU A 126 -14.39 -1.39 -7.93
CA GLU A 126 -15.30 -2.48 -7.58
C GLU A 126 -14.52 -3.73 -7.16
N LYS A 127 -13.50 -4.10 -7.93
CA LYS A 127 -12.62 -5.21 -7.60
C LYS A 127 -11.83 -4.94 -6.32
N ILE A 128 -11.24 -3.75 -6.17
CA ILE A 128 -10.50 -3.35 -4.97
C ILE A 128 -11.38 -3.51 -3.73
N ARG A 129 -12.62 -2.98 -3.77
CA ARG A 129 -13.57 -3.08 -2.67
C ARG A 129 -13.92 -4.53 -2.33
N ARG A 130 -14.16 -5.35 -3.34
CA ARG A 130 -14.49 -6.77 -3.16
C ARG A 130 -13.35 -7.57 -2.53
N THR A 131 -12.09 -7.23 -2.87
CA THR A 131 -10.89 -7.95 -2.46
C THR A 131 -10.33 -7.48 -1.11
N SER A 132 -10.59 -6.23 -0.72
CA SER A 132 -9.88 -5.52 0.37
C SER A 132 -10.24 -5.96 1.79
N GLY A 133 -11.32 -6.70 2.00
CA GLY A 133 -11.86 -6.94 3.35
C GLY A 133 -12.29 -5.65 4.04
N ASP A 134 -12.07 -5.56 5.37
CA ASP A 134 -12.25 -4.29 6.10
C ASP A 134 -11.25 -3.25 5.57
N PHE A 135 -11.74 -2.06 5.20
CA PHE A 135 -10.93 -1.01 4.61
C PHE A 135 -10.77 0.17 5.56
N ILE A 136 -9.53 0.52 5.91
CA ILE A 136 -9.21 1.61 6.83
C ILE A 136 -8.23 2.57 6.17
N ILE A 137 -8.54 3.87 6.20
CA ILE A 137 -7.68 4.93 5.68
C ILE A 137 -7.27 5.86 6.81
N PHE A 138 -5.96 6.06 6.96
CA PHE A 138 -5.39 7.10 7.82
C PHE A 138 -4.79 8.20 6.94
N TYR A 139 -5.24 9.42 7.15
CA TYR A 139 -4.73 10.61 6.48
C TYR A 139 -4.73 11.83 7.41
N SER A 140 -3.98 12.86 7.03
CA SER A 140 -3.93 14.13 7.76
C SER A 140 -4.30 15.29 6.84
N PRO A 141 -5.16 16.23 7.27
CA PRO A 141 -5.42 17.45 6.52
C PRO A 141 -4.19 18.34 6.33
N SER A 142 -3.18 18.17 7.18
CA SER A 142 -1.91 18.90 7.15
C SER A 142 -0.73 18.05 6.64
N ASP A 143 -1.00 16.99 5.89
CA ASP A 143 0.05 16.21 5.25
C ASP A 143 0.80 17.09 4.22
N PRO A 144 2.14 17.28 4.37
CA PRO A 144 2.87 18.19 3.50
C PRO A 144 3.10 17.63 2.09
N PHE A 145 2.87 16.34 1.87
CA PHE A 145 3.19 15.65 0.62
C PHE A 145 1.97 15.11 -0.12
N VAL A 146 1.02 14.53 0.63
CA VAL A 146 -0.15 13.87 0.06
C VAL A 146 -1.41 14.68 0.35
N GLN A 147 -2.00 15.23 -0.68
CA GLN A 147 -3.19 16.07 -0.56
C GLN A 147 -4.42 15.24 -0.16
N MET A 148 -5.29 15.84 0.63
CA MET A 148 -6.47 15.18 1.21
C MET A 148 -7.46 14.64 0.16
N HIS A 149 -7.45 15.17 -1.08
CA HIS A 149 -8.34 14.69 -2.13
C HIS A 149 -8.14 13.21 -2.49
N HIS A 150 -6.90 12.69 -2.34
CA HIS A 150 -6.63 11.26 -2.56
C HIS A 150 -7.41 10.38 -1.58
N ALA A 151 -7.36 10.72 -0.28
CA ALA A 151 -8.10 9.99 0.74
C ALA A 151 -9.61 10.10 0.53
N LYS A 152 -10.13 11.29 0.26
CA LYS A 152 -11.56 11.51 -0.03
C LYS A 152 -12.04 10.71 -1.24
N THR A 153 -11.25 10.68 -2.31
CA THR A 153 -11.60 9.85 -3.48
C THR A 153 -11.66 8.36 -3.12
N MET A 154 -10.73 7.86 -2.30
CA MET A 154 -10.76 6.46 -1.84
C MET A 154 -11.96 6.17 -0.93
N GLU A 155 -12.39 7.13 -0.10
CA GLU A 155 -13.57 6.99 0.77
C GLU A 155 -14.89 6.92 -0.03
N GLU A 156 -14.95 7.61 -1.17
CA GLU A 156 -16.13 7.65 -2.05
C GLU A 156 -16.28 6.40 -2.92
N LYS A 157 -15.22 5.62 -3.09
CA LYS A 157 -15.15 4.44 -3.98
C LYS A 157 -15.32 3.13 -3.23
#